data_06cbe59db5397e9e1cdeea5b3f0f3fc4
#
_entry.id   06cbe59db5397e9e1cdeea5b3f0f3fc4
#
_cell.length_a   1.000
_cell.length_b   1.000
_cell.length_c   1.000
_cell.angle_alpha   90.00
_cell.angle_beta   90.00
_cell.angle_gamma   90.00
#
_symmetry.space_group_name_H-M   'P 1'
#
loop_
_entity.id
_entity.type
_entity.pdbx_description
1 polymer ?
#
loop_
_entity_poly.entity_id
_entity_poly.type
_entity_poly.pdbx_seq_one_letter_code
_entity_poly.pdbx_strand_id
1 'polypeptide(L)'
;MRYATWACRAWLAALSARHGAFWNDWPAALAAPDLPAAQAARVELAGEMRFHAWLQWRAELALAGADQAARQAGMRHGLYLDLAVGTPPHGAETWADRASLPP
;
A
#
# COMPACT_ATOMS: atom_id res chain seq x y z
N MET A 1 6.65 7.21 9.34
CA MET A 1 5.81 7.48 8.17
C MET A 1 5.76 6.34 7.17
N ARG A 2 6.90 5.84 6.69
CA ARG A 2 6.94 4.72 5.74
C ARG A 2 6.28 3.45 6.26
N TYR A 3 6.54 3.10 7.51
CA TYR A 3 5.99 1.89 8.11
C TYR A 3 4.46 1.93 8.17
N ALA A 4 3.90 3.06 8.57
CA ALA A 4 2.44 3.21 8.64
C ALA A 4 1.78 3.08 7.26
N THR A 5 2.41 3.65 6.23
CA THR A 5 1.92 3.55 4.84
C THR A 5 2.01 2.11 4.34
N TRP A 6 3.11 1.42 4.61
CA TRP A 6 3.28 0.03 4.21
C TRP A 6 2.29 -0.90 4.93
N ALA A 7 2.09 -0.67 6.23
CA ALA A 7 1.14 -1.46 7.00
C ALA A 7 -0.28 -1.32 6.45
N CYS A 8 -0.70 -0.11 6.10
CA CYS A 8 -2.02 0.14 5.52
C CYS A 8 -2.18 -0.52 4.16
N ARG A 9 -1.20 -0.40 3.30
CA ARG A 9 -1.20 -1.04 1.97
C ARG A 9 -1.19 -2.56 2.07
N ALA A 10 -0.39 -3.11 2.96
CA ALA A 10 -0.33 -4.54 3.20
C ALA A 10 -1.66 -5.08 3.74
N TRP A 11 -2.31 -4.33 4.60
CA TRP A 11 -3.61 -4.66 5.15
C TRP A 11 -4.69 -4.67 4.06
N LEU A 12 -4.75 -3.61 3.26
CA LEU A 12 -5.67 -3.55 2.14
C LEU A 12 -5.42 -4.69 1.16
N ALA A 13 -4.17 -4.98 0.83
CA ALA A 13 -3.81 -6.06 -0.09
C ALA A 13 -4.27 -7.42 0.42
N ALA A 14 -4.09 -7.69 1.72
CA ALA A 14 -4.54 -8.93 2.34
C ALA A 14 -6.07 -9.06 2.31
N LEU A 15 -6.78 -7.98 2.60
CA LEU A 15 -8.25 -7.95 2.52
C LEU A 15 -8.73 -8.09 1.08
N SER A 16 -8.06 -7.46 0.12
CA SER A 16 -8.40 -7.55 -1.30
C SER A 16 -8.28 -8.97 -1.84
N ALA A 17 -7.28 -9.71 -1.42
CA ALA A 17 -7.10 -11.09 -1.82
C ALA A 17 -8.27 -11.98 -1.37
N ARG A 18 -8.92 -11.64 -0.25
CA ARG A 18 -10.02 -12.41 0.32
C ARG A 18 -11.40 -11.90 -0.14
N HIS A 19 -11.57 -10.59 -0.29
CA HIS A 19 -12.87 -9.96 -0.52
C HIS A 19 -13.04 -9.31 -1.89
N GLY A 20 -11.99 -9.25 -2.72
CA GLY A 20 -12.02 -8.65 -4.04
C GLY A 20 -11.23 -7.36 -4.14
N ALA A 21 -10.94 -6.94 -5.37
CA ALA A 21 -10.01 -5.85 -5.66
C ALA A 21 -10.49 -4.47 -5.20
N PHE A 22 -11.81 -4.26 -5.09
CA PHE A 22 -12.38 -2.95 -4.80
C PHE A 22 -13.00 -2.94 -3.41
N TRP A 23 -12.39 -2.19 -2.47
CA TRP A 23 -12.90 -2.10 -1.10
C TRP A 23 -14.34 -1.55 -1.04
N ASN A 24 -14.72 -0.78 -2.06
CA ASN A 24 -16.07 -0.22 -2.16
C ASN A 24 -17.16 -1.31 -2.23
N ASP A 25 -16.79 -2.50 -2.72
CA ASP A 25 -17.68 -3.65 -2.85
C ASP A 25 -17.61 -4.62 -1.66
N TRP A 26 -16.74 -4.35 -0.69
CA TRP A 26 -16.59 -5.20 0.50
C TRP A 26 -17.80 -5.05 1.44
N PRO A 27 -17.99 -6.02 2.35
CA PRO A 27 -18.99 -5.84 3.40
C PRO A 27 -18.79 -4.52 4.15
N ALA A 28 -19.89 -3.90 4.55
CA ALA A 28 -19.86 -2.60 5.23
C ALA A 28 -18.96 -2.61 6.48
N ALA A 29 -18.86 -3.75 7.17
CA ALA A 29 -18.01 -3.92 8.34
C ALA A 29 -16.52 -3.77 8.05
N LEU A 30 -16.08 -3.87 6.79
CA LEU A 30 -14.70 -3.74 6.35
C LEU A 30 -14.44 -2.45 5.57
N ALA A 31 -15.41 -1.57 5.50
CA ALA A 31 -15.35 -0.39 4.63
C ALA A 31 -14.39 0.69 5.12
N ALA A 32 -13.85 0.58 6.32
CA ALA A 32 -12.86 1.50 6.87
C ALA A 32 -11.95 0.77 7.87
N PRO A 33 -10.68 1.19 8.01
CA PRO A 33 -9.73 0.49 8.89
C PRO A 33 -10.05 0.61 10.38
N ASP A 34 -10.78 1.62 10.80
CA ASP A 34 -11.14 1.83 12.20
C ASP A 34 -12.31 0.97 12.68
N LEU A 35 -12.99 0.29 11.76
CA LEU A 35 -14.13 -0.56 12.12
C LEU A 35 -13.67 -1.85 12.83
N PRO A 36 -14.46 -2.35 13.81
CA PRO A 36 -14.04 -3.53 14.60
C PRO A 36 -13.71 -4.76 13.78
N ALA A 37 -14.49 -5.06 12.73
CA ALA A 37 -14.25 -6.22 11.88
C ALA A 37 -12.95 -6.07 11.08
N ALA A 38 -12.62 -4.87 10.63
CA ALA A 38 -11.36 -4.58 9.95
C ALA A 38 -10.17 -4.76 10.89
N GLN A 39 -10.30 -4.31 12.13
CA GLN A 39 -9.26 -4.50 13.16
C GLN A 39 -9.07 -5.97 13.51
N ALA A 40 -10.14 -6.74 13.61
CA ALA A 40 -10.06 -8.19 13.83
C ALA A 40 -9.37 -8.90 12.66
N ALA A 41 -9.66 -8.50 11.44
CA ALA A 41 -9.03 -9.04 10.24
C ALA A 41 -7.52 -8.80 10.23
N ARG A 42 -7.06 -7.69 10.78
CA ARG A 42 -5.62 -7.38 10.90
C ARG A 42 -4.86 -8.44 11.67
N VAL A 43 -5.45 -8.96 12.73
CA VAL A 43 -4.85 -10.05 13.52
C VAL A 43 -4.92 -11.37 12.76
N GLU A 44 -6.07 -11.68 12.18
CA GLU A 44 -6.29 -12.91 11.43
C GLU A 44 -5.40 -13.01 10.19
N LEU A 45 -5.19 -11.90 9.49
CA LEU A 45 -4.42 -11.84 8.25
C LEU A 45 -2.97 -11.40 8.44
N ALA A 46 -2.44 -11.48 9.66
CA ALA A 46 -1.10 -10.99 9.96
C ALA A 46 -0.02 -11.64 9.07
N GLY A 47 -0.16 -12.92 8.74
CA GLY A 47 0.79 -13.61 7.86
C GLY A 47 0.78 -13.06 6.44
N GLU A 48 -0.41 -12.86 5.87
CA GLU A 48 -0.59 -12.29 4.54
C GLU A 48 -0.11 -10.83 4.49
N MET A 49 -0.38 -10.08 5.54
CA MET A 49 0.09 -8.70 5.67
C MET A 49 1.62 -8.64 5.69
N ARG A 50 2.26 -9.57 6.40
CA ARG A 50 3.72 -9.66 6.44
C ARG A 50 4.30 -9.95 5.06
N PHE A 51 3.66 -10.82 4.29
CA PHE A 51 4.07 -11.11 2.91
C PHE A 51 3.98 -9.85 2.02
N HIS A 52 2.88 -9.11 2.09
CA HIS A 52 2.72 -7.89 1.29
C HIS A 52 3.69 -6.79 1.72
N ALA A 53 3.98 -6.66 3.02
CA ALA A 53 4.99 -5.73 3.52
C ALA A 53 6.39 -6.12 3.02
N TRP A 54 6.69 -7.41 2.97
CA TRP A 54 7.95 -7.91 2.42
C TRP A 54 8.09 -7.56 0.93
N LEU A 55 7.02 -7.67 0.16
CA LEU A 55 7.04 -7.27 -1.26
C LEU A 55 7.34 -5.78 -1.41
N GLN A 56 6.76 -4.92 -0.58
CA GLN A 56 7.04 -3.48 -0.58
C GLN A 56 8.51 -3.20 -0.26
N TRP A 57 9.04 -3.89 0.74
CA TRP A 57 10.45 -3.75 1.11
C TRP A 57 11.38 -4.19 -0.03
N ARG A 58 11.08 -5.32 -0.68
CA ARG A 58 11.85 -5.78 -1.84
C ARG A 58 11.81 -4.80 -2.99
N ALA A 59 10.65 -4.21 -3.25
CA ALA A 59 10.51 -3.20 -4.30
C ALA A 59 11.34 -1.96 -3.99
N GLU A 60 11.36 -1.51 -2.75
CA GLU A 60 12.17 -0.36 -2.33
C GLU A 60 13.67 -0.65 -2.46
N LEU A 61 14.12 -1.84 -2.09
CA LEU A 61 15.52 -2.24 -2.27
C LEU A 61 15.91 -2.27 -3.75
N ALA A 62 15.03 -2.77 -4.61
CA ALA A 62 15.28 -2.83 -6.04
C ALA A 62 15.40 -1.42 -6.64
N LEU A 63 14.53 -0.51 -6.22
CA LEU A 63 14.56 0.89 -6.66
C LEU A 63 15.84 1.58 -6.20
N ALA A 64 16.24 1.40 -4.95
CA ALA A 64 17.46 1.97 -4.40
C ALA A 64 18.70 1.42 -5.12
N GLY A 65 18.72 0.11 -5.44
CA GLY A 65 19.79 -0.51 -6.20
C GLY A 65 19.90 0.03 -7.61
N ALA A 66 18.78 0.27 -8.26
CA ALA A 66 18.74 0.86 -9.60
C ALA A 66 19.28 2.31 -9.59
N ASP A 67 18.90 3.10 -8.60
CA ASP A 67 19.41 4.46 -8.45
C ASP A 67 20.92 4.48 -8.21
N GLN A 68 21.40 3.60 -7.35
CA GLN A 68 22.83 3.47 -7.08
C GLN A 68 23.61 3.05 -8.34
N ALA A 69 23.10 2.08 -9.09
CA ALA A 69 23.72 1.63 -10.33
C ALA A 69 23.78 2.76 -11.37
N ALA A 70 22.72 3.56 -11.47
CA ALA A 70 22.68 4.71 -12.37
C ALA A 70 23.75 5.74 -11.98
N ARG A 71 23.90 6.04 -10.71
CA ARG A 71 24.91 7.00 -10.22
C ARG A 71 26.33 6.48 -10.43
N GLN A 72 26.57 5.20 -10.20
CA GLN A 72 27.86 4.56 -10.45
C GLN A 72 28.21 4.52 -11.93
N ALA A 73 27.21 4.46 -12.80
CA ALA A 73 27.42 4.53 -14.25
C ALA A 73 27.66 5.95 -14.77
N GLY A 74 27.66 6.95 -13.90
CA GLY A 74 27.93 8.34 -14.26
C GLY A 74 26.70 9.19 -14.53
N MET A 75 25.51 8.69 -14.24
CA MET A 75 24.28 9.47 -14.39
C MET A 75 24.21 10.53 -13.28
N ARG A 76 24.17 11.79 -13.66
CA ARG A 76 24.27 12.91 -12.75
C ARG A 76 23.17 12.97 -11.70
N HIS A 77 21.92 12.67 -12.12
CA HIS A 77 20.75 12.73 -11.26
C HIS A 77 20.24 11.37 -10.77
N GLY A 78 20.88 10.27 -11.20
CA GLY A 78 20.39 8.93 -10.92
C GLY A 78 19.07 8.65 -11.63
N LEU A 79 18.07 8.15 -10.88
CA LEU A 79 16.74 7.91 -11.44
C LEU A 79 15.94 9.20 -11.53
N TYR A 80 15.17 9.31 -12.60
CA TYR A 80 14.21 10.40 -12.80
C TYR A 80 12.81 9.85 -12.53
N LEU A 81 12.33 10.08 -11.28
CA LEU A 81 11.06 9.51 -10.83
C LEU A 81 9.89 10.40 -11.23
N ASP A 82 8.82 9.77 -11.65
CA ASP A 82 7.57 10.44 -12.02
C ASP A 82 6.48 10.03 -11.02
N LEU A 83 5.96 11.01 -10.26
CA LEU A 83 4.89 10.76 -9.32
C LEU A 83 3.54 10.83 -10.01
N ALA A 84 2.79 9.74 -9.96
CA ALA A 84 1.43 9.74 -10.43
C ALA A 84 0.57 10.67 -9.58
N VAL A 85 -0.07 11.65 -10.22
CA VAL A 85 -0.98 12.59 -9.56
C VAL A 85 -2.39 12.03 -9.64
N GLY A 86 -2.97 11.74 -8.49
CA GLY A 86 -4.29 11.15 -8.42
C GLY A 86 -4.26 9.80 -7.73
N THR A 87 -5.37 9.47 -7.10
CA THR A 87 -5.52 8.27 -6.30
C THR A 87 -6.71 7.47 -6.83
N PRO A 88 -6.56 6.16 -7.09
CA PRO A 88 -7.71 5.37 -7.53
C PRO A 88 -8.79 5.33 -6.43
N PRO A 89 -10.07 5.36 -6.82
CA PRO A 89 -11.17 5.36 -5.85
C PRO A 89 -11.21 4.11 -4.96
N HIS A 90 -10.52 3.07 -5.35
CA HIS A 90 -10.47 1.78 -4.63
C HIS A 90 -9.10 1.51 -4.00
N GLY A 91 -8.23 2.50 -3.93
CA GLY A 91 -6.88 2.35 -3.40
C GLY A 91 -6.80 2.40 -1.88
N ALA A 92 -5.60 2.13 -1.36
CA ALA A 92 -5.35 2.12 0.08
C ALA A 92 -5.58 3.50 0.71
N GLU A 93 -5.24 4.55 -0.02
CA GLU A 93 -5.37 5.92 0.45
C GLU A 93 -6.84 6.29 0.67
N THR A 94 -7.71 5.96 -0.28
CA THR A 94 -9.14 6.24 -0.17
C THR A 94 -9.82 5.39 0.90
N TRP A 95 -9.34 4.17 1.12
CA TRP A 95 -9.85 3.32 2.19
C TRP A 95 -9.43 3.85 3.57
N ALA A 96 -8.18 4.30 3.70
CA ALA A 96 -7.60 4.73 4.97
C ALA A 96 -8.00 6.16 5.36
N ASP A 97 -8.16 7.06 4.40
CA ASP A 97 -8.39 8.48 4.67
C ASP A 97 -9.42 9.08 3.71
N ARG A 98 -10.69 8.76 3.98
CA ARG A 98 -11.79 9.31 3.19
C ARG A 98 -12.04 10.79 3.42
N ALA A 99 -11.64 11.30 4.60
CA ALA A 99 -11.90 12.68 4.96
C ALA A 99 -11.06 13.65 4.14
N SER A 100 -9.86 13.24 3.77
CA SER A 100 -8.91 14.08 3.02
C SER A 100 -9.05 13.92 1.52
N LEU A 101 -9.74 12.89 1.05
CA LEU A 101 -9.85 12.58 -0.37
C LEU A 101 -11.31 12.67 -0.82
N PRO A 102 -11.59 13.36 -1.93
CA PRO A 102 -12.94 13.43 -2.45
C PRO A 102 -13.44 12.06 -2.91
N PRO A 103 -14.75 11.85 -2.92
CA PRO A 103 -15.36 10.60 -3.37
C PRO A 103 -15.12 10.34 -4.86
#